data_ae1613fa2db0f9a7070a687dc5314bea
#
_entry.id   ae1613fa2db0f9a7070a687dc5314bea
#
_cell.length_a   1.000
_cell.length_b   1.000
_cell.length_c   1.000
_cell.angle_alpha   90.00
_cell.angle_beta   90.00
_cell.angle_gamma   90.00
#
_symmetry.space_group_name_H-M   'P 1'
#
loop_
_entity.id
_entity.type
_entity.pdbx_description
1 polymer ?
#
loop_
_entity_poly.entity_id
_entity_poly.type
_entity_poly.pdbx_seq_one_letter_code
_entity_poly.pdbx_strand_id
1 'polypeptide(L)' 'YKEAVDLIMELRKEAKARKDWATADFIRNRLSEIGFEVKDTKEGVEWKLNK' A
#
# COMPACT_ATOMS: atom_id res chain seq x y z
N TYR A 1 10.59 10.53 -0.21
CA TYR A 1 9.94 9.26 -0.53
C TYR A 1 8.46 9.21 -0.13
N LYS A 2 8.03 10.11 0.71
CA LYS A 2 6.64 10.17 1.15
C LYS A 2 5.68 10.32 -0.02
N GLU A 3 6.00 11.21 -0.94
CA GLU A 3 5.14 11.42 -2.11
C GLU A 3 5.06 10.19 -2.99
N ALA A 4 6.18 9.48 -3.12
CA ALA A 4 6.20 8.24 -3.90
C ALA A 4 5.36 7.17 -3.24
N VAL A 5 5.44 7.05 -1.92
CA VAL A 5 4.65 6.07 -1.18
C VAL A 5 3.17 6.42 -1.24
N ASP A 6 2.84 7.70 -1.14
CA ASP A 6 1.45 8.14 -1.24
C ASP A 6 0.87 7.78 -2.62
N LEU A 7 1.64 7.95 -3.68
CA LEU A 7 1.21 7.55 -5.02
C LEU A 7 0.96 6.04 -5.09
N ILE A 8 1.85 5.27 -4.51
CA ILE A 8 1.70 3.81 -4.47
C ILE A 8 0.44 3.42 -3.69
N MET A 9 0.16 4.10 -2.58
CA MET A 9 -1.04 3.85 -1.81
C MET A 9 -2.30 4.16 -2.60
N GLU A 10 -2.29 5.20 -3.42
CA GLU A 10 -3.41 5.50 -4.29
C GLU A 10 -3.64 4.40 -5.32
N LEU A 11 -2.58 3.91 -5.93
CA LEU A 11 -2.68 2.81 -6.90
C LEU A 11 -3.26 1.56 -6.23
N ARG A 12 -2.82 1.28 -5.01
CA ARG A 12 -3.35 0.14 -4.25
C ARG A 12 -4.84 0.32 -3.96
N LYS A 13 -5.24 1.52 -3.58
CA LYS A 13 -6.63 1.84 -3.32
C LYS A 13 -7.49 1.64 -4.56
N GLU A 14 -7.02 2.09 -5.72
CA GLU A 14 -7.72 1.90 -6.97
C GLU A 14 -7.84 0.43 -7.33
N ALA A 15 -6.78 -0.34 -7.12
CA ALA A 15 -6.82 -1.78 -7.37
C ALA A 15 -7.90 -2.44 -6.52
N LYS A 16 -7.97 -2.09 -5.25
CA LYS A 16 -8.99 -2.64 -4.35
C LYS A 16 -10.39 -2.22 -4.78
N ALA A 17 -10.56 -0.99 -5.23
CA ALA A 17 -11.85 -0.50 -5.71
C ALA A 17 -12.34 -1.27 -6.93
N ARG A 18 -11.40 -1.73 -7.77
CA ARG A 18 -11.73 -2.55 -8.94
C ARG A 18 -11.75 -4.05 -8.62
N LYS A 19 -11.57 -4.38 -7.36
CA LYS A 19 -11.48 -5.77 -6.89
C LYS A 19 -10.31 -6.52 -7.50
N ASP A 20 -9.24 -5.80 -7.80
CA ASP A 20 -8.01 -6.37 -8.32
C ASP A 20 -7.09 -6.70 -7.13
N TRP A 21 -7.48 -7.74 -6.42
CA TRP A 21 -6.78 -8.11 -5.18
C TRP A 21 -5.34 -8.56 -5.43
N ALA A 22 -5.09 -9.17 -6.57
CA ALA A 22 -3.74 -9.61 -6.91
C ALA A 22 -2.78 -8.42 -7.00
N THR A 23 -3.20 -7.33 -7.64
CA THR A 23 -2.37 -6.14 -7.75
C THR A 23 -2.19 -5.48 -6.39
N ALA A 24 -3.25 -5.40 -5.60
CA ALA A 24 -3.16 -4.82 -4.26
C ALA A 24 -2.19 -5.60 -3.38
N ASP A 25 -2.26 -6.93 -3.41
CA ASP A 25 -1.34 -7.77 -2.65
C ASP A 25 0.09 -7.64 -3.14
N PHE A 26 0.26 -7.55 -4.46
CA PHE A 26 1.59 -7.36 -5.03
C PHE A 26 2.24 -6.08 -4.49
N ILE A 27 1.49 -4.99 -4.50
CA ILE A 27 1.99 -3.70 -4.00
C ILE A 27 2.37 -3.82 -2.53
N ARG A 28 1.50 -4.41 -1.73
CA ARG A 28 1.76 -4.60 -0.30
C ARG A 28 3.01 -5.43 -0.06
N ASN A 29 3.15 -6.54 -0.78
CA ASN A 29 4.29 -7.42 -0.61
C ASN A 29 5.60 -6.74 -1.00
N ARG A 30 5.58 -5.97 -2.08
CA ARG A 30 6.78 -5.26 -2.52
C ARG A 30 7.19 -4.19 -1.50
N LEU A 31 6.22 -3.48 -0.95
CA LEU A 31 6.50 -2.49 0.09
C LEU A 31 7.09 -3.15 1.33
N SER A 32 6.55 -4.30 1.72
CA SER A 32 7.06 -5.04 2.86
C SER A 32 8.51 -5.45 2.65
N GLU A 33 8.87 -5.86 1.44
CA GLU A 33 10.24 -6.27 1.13
C GLU A 33 11.26 -5.14 1.32
N ILE A 34 10.84 -3.90 1.08
CA ILE A 34 11.75 -2.76 1.22
C ILE A 34 11.61 -2.05 2.57
N GLY A 35 10.87 -2.64 3.49
CA GLY A 35 10.82 -2.17 4.87
C GLY A 35 9.60 -1.33 5.23
N PHE A 36 8.63 -1.19 4.36
CA PHE A 36 7.41 -0.46 4.67
C PHE A 36 6.36 -1.41 5.23
N GLU A 37 5.70 -0.97 6.27
CA GLU A 37 4.58 -1.70 6.85
C GLU A 37 3.28 -1.01 6.43
N VAL A 38 2.37 -1.77 5.84
CA VAL A 38 1.09 -1.25 5.36
C VAL A 38 -0.02 -1.85 6.19
N LYS A 39 -0.92 -1.01 6.67
CA LYS A 39 -1.99 -1.42 7.56
C LYS A 39 -3.31 -0.81 7.11
N ASP A 40 -4.33 -1.64 6.97
CA ASP A 40 -5.66 -1.15 6.65
C ASP A 40 -6.36 -0.73 7.95
N THR A 41 -6.96 0.45 7.93
CA THR A 41 -7.68 0.98 9.08
C THR A 41 -9.08 1.38 8.65
N LYS A 42 -9.92 1.72 9.61
CA LYS A 42 -11.28 2.19 9.34
C LYS A 42 -11.31 3.48 8.55
N GLU A 43 -10.28 4.29 8.71
CA GLU A 43 -10.19 5.59 8.04
C GLU A 43 -9.49 5.50 6.68
N GLY A 44 -8.96 4.32 6.34
CA GLY A 44 -8.25 4.12 5.10
C GLY A 44 -7.05 3.23 5.29
N VAL A 45 -5.94 3.60 4.68
CA VAL A 45 -4.70 2.83 4.76
C VAL A 45 -3.62 3.67 5.43
N GLU A 46 -2.86 3.05 6.30
CA GLU A 46 -1.71 3.67 6.93
C GLU A 46 -0.45 2.91 6.57
N TRP A 47 0.66 3.61 6.55
CA TRP A 47 1.94 3.00 6.29
C TRP A 47 3.00 3.63 7.17
N LYS A 48 4.06 2.88 7.40
CA LYS A 48 5.24 3.42 8.08
C LYS A 48 6.47 2.68 7.59
N LEU A 49 7.60 3.37 7.68
CA LEU A 49 8.88 2.75 7.35
C LEU A 49 9.40 2.06 8.61
N ASN A 50 9.55 0.76 8.50
CA ASN A 50 9.98 -0.07 9.63
C ASN A 50 11.41 -0.53 9.41
N LYS A 51 12.33 0.29 9.85
CA LYS A 51 13.75 -0.04 9.75
C LYS A 51 14.40 -0.11 11.09
#